data_a73b91429c6bf2421bad185d6fb972ea
#
_entry.id   a73b91429c6bf2421bad185d6fb972ea
#
_cell.length_a   1.000
_cell.length_b   1.000
_cell.length_c   1.000
_cell.angle_alpha   90.00
_cell.angle_beta   90.00
_cell.angle_gamma   90.00
#
_symmetry.space_group_name_H-M   'P 1'
#
loop_
_entity.id
_entity.type
_entity.pdbx_description
1 polymer ?
#
loop_
_entity_poly.entity_id
_entity_poly.type
_entity_poly.pdbx_seq_one_letter_code
_entity_poly.pdbx_strand_id
1 'polypeptide(L)'
;FMKNWKLILAILTANVVLMAAGYTMLIPFLPMYLMNELGVSADDVKMWNGAIFSITFLIGGIMAPIWGKMADTRGKKMMAVRAGAGLALSYFLGGIVTTPEQMFGVRVLQGFAAGLWSACLAIATSLVPMEKLGVSLGIMQAGLTCGNVIGPLVGGSLATLFGMRASFFVAGALLTIITLVFMFYIPEPPKAEPQKLAAKPQVQLLQQPVIRETLVYIAVAQMVILLIQPILSLYVAELSHGDGNIMFLSGVAFSLVGVASAITA
;
A
#
# COMPACT_ATOMS: atom_id res chain seq x y z
N PHE A 1 15.86 -18.36 19.54
CA PHE A 1 15.00 -17.56 18.65
C PHE A 1 15.72 -16.34 18.02
N MET A 2 16.81 -15.83 18.57
CA MET A 2 17.56 -14.67 18.04
C MET A 2 18.48 -14.98 16.84
N LYS A 3 18.65 -16.22 16.42
CA LYS A 3 19.67 -16.60 15.42
C LYS A 3 19.32 -16.18 13.97
N ASN A 4 18.05 -15.86 13.64
CA ASN A 4 17.59 -15.60 12.28
C ASN A 4 16.90 -14.22 12.06
N TRP A 5 17.14 -13.22 12.93
CA TRP A 5 16.48 -11.90 12.77
C TRP A 5 16.78 -11.23 11.41
N LYS A 6 17.95 -11.52 10.79
CA LYS A 6 18.29 -11.02 9.46
C LYS A 6 17.37 -11.59 8.38
N LEU A 7 17.05 -12.91 8.46
CA LEU A 7 16.13 -13.55 7.54
C LEU A 7 14.71 -13.00 7.73
N ILE A 8 14.29 -12.82 8.98
CA ILE A 8 13.00 -12.20 9.31
C ILE A 8 12.93 -10.80 8.70
N LEU A 9 13.95 -9.97 8.91
CA LEU A 9 14.02 -8.63 8.33
C LEU A 9 13.97 -8.65 6.79
N ALA A 10 14.69 -9.57 6.15
CA ALA A 10 14.68 -9.72 4.69
C ALA A 10 13.26 -10.07 4.17
N ILE A 11 12.56 -11.00 4.82
CA ILE A 11 11.19 -11.38 4.44
C ILE A 11 10.21 -10.20 4.69
N LEU A 12 10.33 -9.50 5.82
CA LEU A 12 9.52 -8.32 6.11
C LEU A 12 9.74 -7.21 5.06
N THR A 13 11.01 -6.95 4.73
CA THR A 13 11.37 -5.94 3.72
C THR A 13 10.88 -6.33 2.33
N ALA A 14 11.06 -7.59 1.91
CA ALA A 14 10.54 -8.08 0.64
C ALA A 14 9.01 -7.96 0.56
N ASN A 15 8.30 -8.28 1.65
CA ASN A 15 6.85 -8.12 1.74
C ASN A 15 6.43 -6.65 1.55
N VAL A 16 7.14 -5.73 2.21
CA VAL A 16 6.88 -4.29 2.11
C VAL A 16 7.17 -3.77 0.69
N VAL A 17 8.29 -4.19 0.07
CA VAL A 17 8.63 -3.82 -1.32
C VAL A 17 7.54 -4.28 -2.29
N LEU A 18 7.11 -5.53 -2.21
CA LEU A 18 6.10 -6.09 -3.11
C LEU A 18 4.72 -5.47 -2.86
N MET A 19 4.37 -5.21 -1.60
CA MET A 19 3.14 -4.49 -1.25
C MET A 19 3.14 -3.08 -1.86
N ALA A 20 4.23 -2.32 -1.68
CA ALA A 20 4.35 -0.96 -2.18
C ALA A 20 4.36 -0.93 -3.71
N ALA A 21 5.15 -1.81 -4.34
CA ALA A 21 5.18 -1.94 -5.80
C ALA A 21 3.81 -2.33 -6.35
N GLY A 22 3.14 -3.32 -5.77
CA GLY A 22 1.79 -3.72 -6.14
C GLY A 22 0.81 -2.56 -6.05
N TYR A 23 0.83 -1.82 -4.94
CA TYR A 23 -0.06 -0.68 -4.73
C TYR A 23 0.14 0.42 -5.77
N THR A 24 1.39 0.80 -6.04
CA THR A 24 1.71 1.94 -6.91
C THR A 24 1.70 1.59 -8.40
N MET A 25 1.85 0.31 -8.77
CA MET A 25 1.87 -0.12 -10.17
C MET A 25 0.55 0.19 -10.92
N LEU A 26 -0.57 0.24 -10.22
CA LEU A 26 -1.88 0.49 -10.82
C LEU A 26 -2.20 1.98 -10.98
N ILE A 27 -1.54 2.84 -10.21
CA ILE A 27 -1.85 4.27 -10.15
C ILE A 27 -1.80 4.93 -11.54
N PRO A 28 -0.73 4.75 -12.34
CA PRO A 28 -0.59 5.47 -13.60
C PRO A 28 -1.58 5.05 -14.68
N PHE A 29 -2.07 3.83 -14.67
CA PHE A 29 -2.97 3.35 -15.72
C PHE A 29 -4.43 3.11 -15.26
N LEU A 30 -4.75 3.36 -14.00
CA LEU A 30 -6.13 3.17 -13.51
C LEU A 30 -7.17 3.99 -14.29
N PRO A 31 -6.93 5.27 -14.64
CA PRO A 31 -7.88 6.01 -15.47
C PRO A 31 -8.08 5.38 -16.86
N MET A 32 -7.01 4.89 -17.48
CA MET A 32 -7.09 4.20 -18.77
C MET A 32 -7.81 2.85 -18.66
N TYR A 33 -7.59 2.14 -17.53
CA TYR A 33 -8.32 0.91 -17.24
C TYR A 33 -9.83 1.16 -17.12
N LEU A 34 -10.23 2.24 -16.45
CA LEU A 34 -11.63 2.66 -16.32
C LEU A 34 -12.26 2.96 -17.70
N MET A 35 -11.55 3.68 -18.55
CA MET A 35 -12.06 4.04 -19.89
C MET A 35 -12.06 2.85 -20.85
N ASN A 36 -10.95 2.14 -20.99
CA ASN A 36 -10.74 1.16 -22.03
C ASN A 36 -11.34 -0.22 -21.70
N GLU A 37 -11.31 -0.62 -20.42
CA GLU A 37 -11.74 -1.95 -19.99
C GLU A 37 -13.10 -1.95 -19.30
N LEU A 38 -13.47 -0.85 -18.64
CA LEU A 38 -14.73 -0.75 -17.89
C LEU A 38 -15.75 0.19 -18.55
N GLY A 39 -15.41 0.80 -19.70
CA GLY A 39 -16.35 1.60 -20.50
C GLY A 39 -16.77 2.93 -19.87
N VAL A 40 -15.97 3.49 -18.97
CA VAL A 40 -16.24 4.79 -18.33
C VAL A 40 -16.00 5.90 -19.36
N SER A 41 -16.93 6.86 -19.46
CA SER A 41 -16.78 8.02 -20.34
C SER A 41 -15.61 8.91 -19.93
N ALA A 42 -15.05 9.67 -20.88
CA ALA A 42 -13.97 10.63 -20.60
C ALA A 42 -14.41 11.74 -19.61
N ASP A 43 -15.70 12.06 -19.59
CA ASP A 43 -16.26 13.06 -18.67
C ASP A 43 -16.35 12.53 -17.24
N ASP A 44 -16.70 11.25 -17.08
CA ASP A 44 -16.93 10.61 -15.77
C ASP A 44 -15.66 10.01 -15.15
N VAL A 45 -14.60 9.78 -15.95
CA VAL A 45 -13.39 9.09 -15.49
C VAL A 45 -12.72 9.80 -14.32
N LYS A 46 -12.76 11.13 -14.29
CA LYS A 46 -12.18 11.94 -13.19
C LYS A 46 -12.91 11.68 -11.87
N MET A 47 -14.24 11.63 -11.94
CA MET A 47 -15.09 11.34 -10.77
C MET A 47 -14.86 9.90 -10.27
N TRP A 48 -14.92 8.92 -11.16
CA TRP A 48 -14.70 7.52 -10.81
C TRP A 48 -13.29 7.26 -10.25
N ASN A 49 -12.27 7.82 -10.87
CA ASN A 49 -10.89 7.69 -10.40
C ASN A 49 -10.73 8.27 -8.98
N GLY A 50 -11.25 9.47 -8.75
CA GLY A 50 -11.25 10.08 -7.41
C GLY A 50 -12.03 9.26 -6.38
N ALA A 51 -13.22 8.78 -6.71
CA ALA A 51 -14.05 7.96 -5.82
C ALA A 51 -13.35 6.64 -5.44
N ILE A 52 -12.78 5.93 -6.40
CA ILE A 52 -12.06 4.67 -6.24
C ILE A 52 -10.82 4.83 -5.34
N PHE A 53 -10.05 5.91 -5.50
CA PHE A 53 -8.93 6.20 -4.61
C PHE A 53 -9.41 6.57 -3.21
N SER A 54 -10.36 7.49 -3.09
CA SER A 54 -10.85 8.01 -1.82
C SER A 54 -11.45 6.92 -0.94
N ILE A 55 -12.27 6.02 -1.50
CA ILE A 55 -12.93 4.97 -0.74
C ILE A 55 -11.94 4.01 -0.10
N THR A 56 -10.84 3.68 -0.79
CA THR A 56 -9.80 2.78 -0.27
C THR A 56 -9.17 3.36 1.00
N PHE A 57 -8.81 4.65 0.98
CA PHE A 57 -8.21 5.31 2.14
C PHE A 57 -9.22 5.56 3.26
N LEU A 58 -10.45 5.91 2.91
CA LEU A 58 -11.52 6.13 3.88
C LEU A 58 -11.79 4.85 4.69
N ILE A 59 -12.02 3.74 4.00
CA ILE A 59 -12.26 2.45 4.67
C ILE A 59 -11.02 1.99 5.44
N GLY A 60 -9.82 2.14 4.86
CA GLY A 60 -8.56 1.83 5.54
C GLY A 60 -8.36 2.62 6.83
N GLY A 61 -8.68 3.92 6.82
CA GLY A 61 -8.63 4.79 8.00
C GLY A 61 -9.62 4.38 9.08
N ILE A 62 -10.86 4.07 8.71
CA ILE A 62 -11.90 3.59 9.64
C ILE A 62 -11.50 2.24 10.26
N MET A 63 -10.93 1.35 9.46
CA MET A 63 -10.55 0.00 9.90
C MET A 63 -9.23 -0.04 10.69
N ALA A 64 -8.35 0.96 10.54
CA ALA A 64 -7.03 0.97 11.17
C ALA A 64 -7.05 0.74 12.70
N PRO A 65 -7.88 1.45 13.51
CA PRO A 65 -7.94 1.22 14.96
C PRO A 65 -8.52 -0.16 15.30
N ILE A 66 -9.44 -0.68 14.51
CA ILE A 66 -10.05 -2.01 14.71
C ILE A 66 -8.99 -3.09 14.50
N TRP A 67 -8.26 -3.02 13.39
CA TRP A 67 -7.19 -3.98 13.08
C TRP A 67 -6.00 -3.86 14.03
N GLY A 68 -5.66 -2.65 14.49
CA GLY A 68 -4.65 -2.44 15.53
C GLY A 68 -5.01 -3.18 16.80
N LYS A 69 -6.21 -2.99 17.35
CA LYS A 69 -6.70 -3.69 18.53
C LYS A 69 -6.75 -5.22 18.32
N MET A 70 -7.14 -5.67 17.13
CA MET A 70 -7.14 -7.10 16.81
C MET A 70 -5.72 -7.67 16.72
N ALA A 71 -4.73 -6.93 16.24
CA ALA A 71 -3.34 -7.34 16.21
C ALA A 71 -2.79 -7.58 17.63
N ASP A 72 -3.15 -6.72 18.58
CA ASP A 72 -2.74 -6.87 19.99
C ASP A 72 -3.38 -8.08 20.66
N THR A 73 -4.62 -8.43 20.31
CA THR A 73 -5.38 -9.51 20.96
C THR A 73 -5.21 -10.86 20.28
N ARG A 74 -5.32 -10.91 18.94
CA ARG A 74 -5.31 -12.15 18.16
C ARG A 74 -3.94 -12.52 17.60
N GLY A 75 -3.00 -11.57 17.55
CA GLY A 75 -1.63 -11.76 17.08
C GLY A 75 -1.30 -10.95 15.84
N LYS A 76 -0.06 -10.48 15.80
CA LYS A 76 0.44 -9.58 14.76
C LYS A 76 0.63 -10.29 13.43
N LYS A 77 1.15 -11.53 13.47
CA LYS A 77 1.34 -12.38 12.27
C LYS A 77 0.01 -12.66 11.57
N MET A 78 -1.02 -13.06 12.34
CA MET A 78 -2.33 -13.36 11.78
C MET A 78 -2.92 -12.12 11.09
N MET A 79 -2.75 -10.93 11.65
CA MET A 79 -3.23 -9.69 11.03
C MET A 79 -2.44 -9.32 9.77
N ALA A 80 -1.13 -9.58 9.73
CA ALA A 80 -0.34 -9.39 8.52
C ALA A 80 -0.76 -10.35 7.39
N VAL A 81 -0.94 -11.63 7.70
CA VAL A 81 -1.41 -12.64 6.73
C VAL A 81 -2.80 -12.29 6.20
N ARG A 82 -3.72 -11.89 7.09
CA ARG A 82 -5.06 -11.41 6.68
C ARG A 82 -4.95 -10.23 5.70
N ALA A 83 -4.12 -9.24 6.03
CA ALA A 83 -3.94 -8.06 5.18
C ALA A 83 -3.32 -8.42 3.82
N GLY A 84 -2.29 -9.26 3.81
CA GLY A 84 -1.67 -9.74 2.57
C GLY A 84 -2.62 -10.56 1.71
N ALA A 85 -3.36 -11.50 2.30
CA ALA A 85 -4.34 -12.33 1.59
C ALA A 85 -5.51 -11.49 1.05
N GLY A 86 -6.06 -10.57 1.84
CA GLY A 86 -7.12 -9.68 1.40
C GLY A 86 -6.65 -8.73 0.29
N LEU A 87 -5.42 -8.25 0.37
CA LEU A 87 -4.81 -7.44 -0.68
C LEU A 87 -4.63 -8.25 -1.97
N ALA A 88 -4.06 -9.45 -1.91
CA ALA A 88 -3.91 -10.35 -3.06
C ALA A 88 -5.26 -10.66 -3.72
N LEU A 89 -6.28 -10.99 -2.92
CA LEU A 89 -7.64 -11.23 -3.39
C LEU A 89 -8.21 -10.00 -4.12
N SER A 90 -8.03 -8.80 -3.57
CA SER A 90 -8.52 -7.58 -4.21
C SER A 90 -7.85 -7.32 -5.57
N TYR A 91 -6.58 -7.71 -5.75
CA TYR A 91 -5.92 -7.63 -7.05
C TYR A 91 -6.48 -8.65 -8.05
N PHE A 92 -6.68 -9.91 -7.66
CA PHE A 92 -7.32 -10.89 -8.55
C PHE A 92 -8.72 -10.45 -8.96
N LEU A 93 -9.53 -9.98 -8.03
CA LEU A 93 -10.85 -9.44 -8.33
C LEU A 93 -10.76 -8.22 -9.26
N GLY A 94 -9.79 -7.32 -9.04
CA GLY A 94 -9.55 -6.16 -9.91
C GLY A 94 -9.23 -6.52 -11.36
N GLY A 95 -8.66 -7.71 -11.61
CA GLY A 95 -8.39 -8.21 -12.96
C GLY A 95 -9.61 -8.78 -13.70
N ILE A 96 -10.67 -9.15 -12.98
CA ILE A 96 -11.86 -9.79 -13.56
C ILE A 96 -13.10 -8.89 -13.63
N VAL A 97 -13.09 -7.73 -12.95
CA VAL A 97 -14.21 -6.79 -12.98
C VAL A 97 -14.47 -6.26 -14.39
N THR A 98 -15.73 -5.96 -14.65
CA THR A 98 -16.24 -5.50 -15.94
C THR A 98 -16.96 -4.16 -15.86
N THR A 99 -17.26 -3.67 -14.65
CA THR A 99 -17.93 -2.38 -14.45
C THR A 99 -17.21 -1.52 -13.40
N PRO A 100 -17.35 -0.20 -13.46
CA PRO A 100 -16.71 0.71 -12.50
C PRO A 100 -17.25 0.53 -11.07
N GLU A 101 -18.51 0.13 -10.89
CA GLU A 101 -19.11 -0.16 -9.59
C GLU A 101 -18.47 -1.40 -8.96
N GLN A 102 -18.18 -2.43 -9.74
CA GLN A 102 -17.48 -3.62 -9.28
C GLN A 102 -16.04 -3.23 -8.84
N MET A 103 -15.35 -2.39 -9.61
CA MET A 103 -14.03 -1.88 -9.24
C MET A 103 -14.10 -1.08 -7.93
N PHE A 104 -15.12 -0.25 -7.75
CA PHE A 104 -15.34 0.46 -6.50
C PHE A 104 -15.51 -0.52 -5.32
N GLY A 105 -16.30 -1.59 -5.48
CA GLY A 105 -16.44 -2.65 -4.48
C GLY A 105 -15.12 -3.34 -4.14
N VAL A 106 -14.29 -3.63 -5.15
CA VAL A 106 -12.93 -4.17 -4.95
C VAL A 106 -12.05 -3.22 -4.14
N ARG A 107 -12.18 -1.92 -4.35
CA ARG A 107 -11.43 -0.92 -3.59
C ARG A 107 -11.89 -0.77 -2.14
N VAL A 108 -13.19 -0.94 -1.89
CA VAL A 108 -13.71 -1.08 -0.52
C VAL A 108 -13.06 -2.29 0.18
N LEU A 109 -13.04 -3.45 -0.49
CA LEU A 109 -12.37 -4.65 0.02
C LEU A 109 -10.88 -4.41 0.29
N GLN A 110 -10.19 -3.71 -0.60
CA GLN A 110 -8.77 -3.36 -0.44
C GLN A 110 -8.55 -2.44 0.77
N GLY A 111 -9.41 -1.45 0.98
CA GLY A 111 -9.38 -0.61 2.18
C GLY A 111 -9.63 -1.42 3.46
N PHE A 112 -10.57 -2.37 3.42
CA PHE A 112 -10.83 -3.28 4.53
C PHE A 112 -9.63 -4.21 4.81
N ALA A 113 -8.91 -4.65 3.77
CA ALA A 113 -7.69 -5.45 3.88
C ALA A 113 -6.45 -4.65 4.33
N ALA A 114 -6.52 -3.33 4.46
CA ALA A 114 -5.39 -2.48 4.84
C ALA A 114 -4.74 -2.88 6.16
N GLY A 115 -3.52 -2.38 6.40
CA GLY A 115 -2.78 -2.57 7.66
C GLY A 115 -1.56 -3.50 7.55
N LEU A 116 -1.18 -3.95 6.36
CA LEU A 116 -0.01 -4.81 6.17
C LEU A 116 1.31 -4.12 6.61
N TRP A 117 1.49 -2.84 6.25
CA TRP A 117 2.65 -2.05 6.64
C TRP A 117 2.79 -1.93 8.17
N SER A 118 1.72 -1.51 8.85
CA SER A 118 1.72 -1.37 10.32
C SER A 118 1.93 -2.71 11.03
N ALA A 119 1.39 -3.80 10.49
CA ALA A 119 1.64 -5.14 11.02
C ALA A 119 3.11 -5.57 10.84
N CYS A 120 3.72 -5.31 9.68
CA CYS A 120 5.14 -5.58 9.44
C CYS A 120 6.04 -4.78 10.40
N LEU A 121 5.74 -3.49 10.62
CA LEU A 121 6.45 -2.67 11.61
C LEU A 121 6.32 -3.24 13.03
N ALA A 122 5.10 -3.60 13.44
CA ALA A 122 4.85 -4.16 14.76
C ALA A 122 5.54 -5.52 14.97
N ILE A 123 5.72 -6.31 13.92
CA ILE A 123 6.47 -7.57 13.97
C ILE A 123 7.98 -7.28 14.05
N ALA A 124 8.49 -6.35 13.24
CA ALA A 124 9.90 -5.96 13.28
C ALA A 124 10.31 -5.47 14.67
N THR A 125 9.51 -4.59 15.29
CA THR A 125 9.78 -4.09 16.66
C THR A 125 9.75 -5.18 17.72
N SER A 126 9.13 -6.33 17.45
CA SER A 126 9.01 -7.44 18.40
C SER A 126 10.07 -8.53 18.20
N LEU A 127 10.62 -8.68 17.00
CA LEU A 127 11.51 -9.80 16.64
C LEU A 127 12.94 -9.37 16.32
N VAL A 128 13.19 -8.08 16.08
CA VAL A 128 14.52 -7.54 15.83
C VAL A 128 15.16 -7.08 17.14
N PRO A 129 16.46 -7.35 17.39
CA PRO A 129 17.17 -6.84 18.55
C PRO A 129 17.12 -5.31 18.66
N MET A 130 16.95 -4.78 19.86
CA MET A 130 16.80 -3.32 20.11
C MET A 130 17.97 -2.50 19.55
N GLU A 131 19.21 -3.01 19.63
CA GLU A 131 20.40 -2.32 19.13
C GLU A 131 20.41 -2.21 17.57
N LYS A 132 19.64 -3.05 16.90
CA LYS A 132 19.54 -3.09 15.42
C LYS A 132 18.20 -2.55 14.90
N LEU A 133 17.29 -2.18 15.80
CA LEU A 133 15.93 -1.80 15.44
C LEU A 133 15.90 -0.57 14.52
N GLY A 134 16.65 0.49 14.85
CA GLY A 134 16.68 1.71 14.03
C GLY A 134 17.13 1.45 12.59
N VAL A 135 18.24 0.72 12.42
CA VAL A 135 18.74 0.34 11.09
C VAL A 135 17.73 -0.57 10.35
N SER A 136 17.08 -1.50 11.05
CA SER A 136 16.12 -2.40 10.46
C SER A 136 14.87 -1.69 9.97
N LEU A 137 14.35 -0.75 10.74
CA LEU A 137 13.23 0.11 10.33
C LEU A 137 13.61 1.01 9.14
N GLY A 138 14.84 1.53 9.14
CA GLY A 138 15.40 2.27 8.00
C GLY A 138 15.46 1.43 6.72
N ILE A 139 15.91 0.17 6.80
CA ILE A 139 15.92 -0.77 5.67
C ILE A 139 14.50 -1.04 5.16
N MET A 140 13.54 -1.25 6.04
CA MET A 140 12.14 -1.45 5.67
C MET A 140 11.54 -0.20 5.01
N GLN A 141 11.87 0.99 5.51
CA GLN A 141 11.42 2.25 4.92
C GLN A 141 12.06 2.49 3.54
N ALA A 142 13.35 2.20 3.38
CA ALA A 142 14.01 2.23 2.09
C ALA A 142 13.37 1.23 1.11
N GLY A 143 13.03 0.03 1.58
CA GLY A 143 12.28 -0.97 0.81
C GLY A 143 10.91 -0.45 0.35
N LEU A 144 10.16 0.20 1.23
CA LEU A 144 8.87 0.84 0.89
C LEU A 144 9.05 1.87 -0.24
N THR A 145 10.05 2.73 -0.11
CA THR A 145 10.38 3.75 -1.12
C THR A 145 10.79 3.12 -2.46
N CYS A 146 11.67 2.11 -2.43
CA CYS A 146 12.05 1.35 -3.62
C CYS A 146 10.83 0.72 -4.31
N GLY A 147 9.93 0.10 -3.55
CA GLY A 147 8.69 -0.45 -4.08
C GLY A 147 7.82 0.61 -4.75
N ASN A 148 7.68 1.77 -4.15
CA ASN A 148 6.93 2.90 -4.72
C ASN A 148 7.54 3.43 -6.03
N VAL A 149 8.87 3.37 -6.19
CA VAL A 149 9.58 3.78 -7.41
C VAL A 149 9.46 2.72 -8.51
N ILE A 150 9.66 1.46 -8.15
CA ILE A 150 9.69 0.35 -9.12
C ILE A 150 8.27 0.00 -9.59
N GLY A 151 7.28 0.13 -8.71
CA GLY A 151 5.89 -0.26 -8.99
C GLY A 151 5.33 0.32 -10.29
N PRO A 152 5.31 1.65 -10.47
CA PRO A 152 4.78 2.27 -11.69
C PRO A 152 5.50 1.84 -12.96
N LEU A 153 6.84 1.66 -12.92
CA LEU A 153 7.63 1.17 -14.04
C LEU A 153 7.22 -0.26 -14.43
N VAL A 154 7.20 -1.15 -13.44
CA VAL A 154 6.79 -2.55 -13.66
C VAL A 154 5.34 -2.62 -14.13
N GLY A 155 4.45 -1.87 -13.49
CA GLY A 155 3.03 -1.82 -13.86
C GLY A 155 2.80 -1.31 -15.27
N GLY A 156 3.43 -0.20 -15.64
CA GLY A 156 3.36 0.35 -16.98
C GLY A 156 3.91 -0.61 -18.04
N SER A 157 5.06 -1.25 -17.77
CA SER A 157 5.66 -2.24 -18.68
C SER A 157 4.76 -3.48 -18.85
N LEU A 158 4.22 -4.02 -17.76
CA LEU A 158 3.31 -5.16 -17.80
C LEU A 158 2.02 -4.82 -18.55
N ALA A 159 1.45 -3.64 -18.29
CA ALA A 159 0.23 -3.18 -18.95
C ALA A 159 0.42 -3.00 -20.46
N THR A 160 1.61 -2.53 -20.89
CA THR A 160 1.94 -2.37 -22.30
C THR A 160 2.19 -3.71 -23.01
N LEU A 161 2.88 -4.65 -22.35
CA LEU A 161 3.27 -5.92 -22.95
C LEU A 161 2.16 -6.99 -22.92
N PHE A 162 1.43 -7.07 -21.83
CA PHE A 162 0.47 -8.15 -21.55
C PHE A 162 -0.97 -7.67 -21.35
N GLY A 163 -1.18 -6.36 -21.41
CA GLY A 163 -2.48 -5.73 -21.13
C GLY A 163 -2.70 -5.42 -19.65
N MET A 164 -3.62 -4.49 -19.40
CA MET A 164 -3.87 -3.95 -18.07
C MET A 164 -4.38 -5.00 -17.07
N ARG A 165 -5.23 -5.93 -17.51
CA ARG A 165 -5.75 -7.03 -16.67
C ARG A 165 -4.66 -7.97 -16.19
N ALA A 166 -3.66 -8.27 -17.04
CA ALA A 166 -2.53 -9.11 -16.67
C ALA A 166 -1.72 -8.52 -15.53
N SER A 167 -1.56 -7.20 -15.48
CA SER A 167 -0.87 -6.50 -14.38
C SER A 167 -1.53 -6.77 -13.02
N PHE A 168 -2.85 -6.81 -12.96
CA PHE A 168 -3.60 -7.16 -11.74
C PHE A 168 -3.32 -8.61 -11.31
N PHE A 169 -3.33 -9.56 -12.24
CA PHE A 169 -3.06 -10.97 -11.93
C PHE A 169 -1.62 -11.19 -11.48
N VAL A 170 -0.64 -10.54 -12.13
CA VAL A 170 0.78 -10.62 -11.72
C VAL A 170 0.97 -10.05 -10.31
N ALA A 171 0.40 -8.88 -10.02
CA ALA A 171 0.46 -8.30 -8.68
C ALA A 171 -0.19 -9.21 -7.63
N GLY A 172 -1.38 -9.75 -7.93
CA GLY A 172 -2.08 -10.70 -7.06
C GLY A 172 -1.27 -11.95 -6.79
N ALA A 173 -0.63 -12.52 -7.82
CA ALA A 173 0.22 -13.71 -7.68
C ALA A 173 1.46 -13.42 -6.83
N LEU A 174 2.17 -12.33 -7.08
CA LEU A 174 3.34 -11.94 -6.28
C LEU A 174 2.98 -11.70 -4.81
N LEU A 175 1.87 -11.00 -4.54
CA LEU A 175 1.37 -10.77 -3.19
C LEU A 175 0.95 -12.07 -2.51
N THR A 176 0.36 -13.02 -3.25
CA THR A 176 0.02 -14.34 -2.71
C THR A 176 1.29 -15.10 -2.32
N ILE A 177 2.27 -15.17 -3.21
CA ILE A 177 3.54 -15.88 -2.97
C ILE A 177 4.23 -15.32 -1.73
N ILE A 178 4.41 -13.98 -1.65
CA ILE A 178 5.10 -13.38 -0.51
C ILE A 178 4.30 -13.51 0.79
N THR A 179 2.96 -13.48 0.72
CA THR A 179 2.11 -13.71 1.89
C THR A 179 2.22 -15.15 2.39
N LEU A 180 2.33 -16.13 1.50
CA LEU A 180 2.59 -17.52 1.86
C LEU A 180 3.98 -17.69 2.48
N VAL A 181 5.02 -17.12 1.86
CA VAL A 181 6.38 -17.11 2.44
C VAL A 181 6.34 -16.50 3.84
N PHE A 182 5.68 -15.36 4.00
CA PHE A 182 5.51 -14.71 5.30
C PHE A 182 4.80 -15.63 6.30
N MET A 183 3.72 -16.29 5.90
CA MET A 183 2.94 -17.18 6.75
C MET A 183 3.76 -18.37 7.28
N PHE A 184 4.63 -18.94 6.46
CA PHE A 184 5.40 -20.12 6.84
C PHE A 184 6.70 -19.78 7.60
N TYR A 185 7.37 -18.68 7.26
CA TYR A 185 8.71 -18.38 7.78
C TYR A 185 8.72 -17.38 8.95
N ILE A 186 7.73 -16.51 9.07
CA ILE A 186 7.67 -15.54 10.18
C ILE A 186 7.00 -16.20 11.38
N PRO A 187 7.68 -16.26 12.53
CA PRO A 187 7.05 -16.76 13.77
C PRO A 187 6.05 -15.71 14.32
N GLU A 188 5.04 -16.16 15.05
CA GLU A 188 4.20 -15.24 15.79
C GLU A 188 5.03 -14.54 16.89
N PRO A 189 5.08 -13.21 16.91
CA PRO A 189 5.78 -12.50 17.98
C PRO A 189 5.15 -12.81 19.34
N PRO A 190 5.97 -12.84 20.42
CA PRO A 190 5.42 -12.99 21.75
C PRO A 190 4.40 -11.88 22.01
N LYS A 191 3.27 -12.25 22.60
CA LYS A 191 2.28 -11.26 23.02
C LYS A 191 2.97 -10.33 24.02
N ALA A 192 2.88 -9.02 23.76
CA ALA A 192 3.33 -8.06 24.73
C ALA A 192 2.59 -8.34 26.04
N GLU A 193 3.32 -8.58 27.12
CA GLU A 193 2.71 -8.59 28.44
C GLU A 193 1.95 -7.27 28.60
N PRO A 194 0.71 -7.28 29.12
CA PRO A 194 0.01 -6.05 29.39
C PRO A 194 0.88 -5.25 30.35
N GLN A 195 1.69 -4.35 29.81
CA GLN A 195 2.42 -3.41 30.64
C GLN A 195 1.34 -2.65 31.41
N LYS A 196 1.32 -2.90 32.73
CA LYS A 196 0.55 -2.14 33.72
C LYS A 196 1.02 -0.67 33.85
N LEU A 197 1.83 -0.18 32.93
CA LEU A 197 1.95 1.26 32.75
C LEU A 197 0.55 1.72 32.34
N ALA A 198 -0.06 2.46 33.26
CA ALA A 198 -1.32 3.13 33.06
C ALA A 198 -1.26 3.84 31.69
N ALA A 199 -1.69 3.13 30.64
CA ALA A 199 -1.86 3.72 29.33
C ALA A 199 -2.88 4.82 29.56
N LYS A 200 -2.40 6.07 29.63
CA LYS A 200 -3.29 7.22 29.57
C LYS A 200 -4.21 6.95 28.40
N PRO A 201 -5.53 6.96 28.60
CA PRO A 201 -6.44 6.62 27.52
C PRO A 201 -6.05 7.43 26.30
N GLN A 202 -5.98 6.81 25.12
CA GLN A 202 -5.55 7.45 23.85
C GLN A 202 -6.22 8.82 23.64
N VAL A 203 -7.43 8.98 24.16
CA VAL A 203 -8.18 10.24 24.18
C VAL A 203 -7.43 11.35 24.94
N GLN A 204 -6.70 11.04 26.02
CA GLN A 204 -5.92 12.06 26.76
C GLN A 204 -4.67 12.52 25.98
N LEU A 205 -4.10 11.66 25.14
CA LEU A 205 -2.99 12.05 24.27
C LEU A 205 -3.47 13.03 23.18
N LEU A 206 -4.66 12.82 22.64
CA LEU A 206 -5.26 13.74 21.65
C LEU A 206 -5.65 15.10 22.24
N GLN A 207 -5.77 15.21 23.56
CA GLN A 207 -6.02 16.49 24.23
C GLN A 207 -4.77 17.38 24.32
N GLN A 208 -3.58 16.81 24.10
CA GLN A 208 -2.35 17.62 24.05
C GLN A 208 -2.28 18.42 22.75
N PRO A 209 -2.18 19.78 22.81
CA PRO A 209 -2.24 20.62 21.62
C PRO A 209 -1.13 20.29 20.62
N VAL A 210 0.07 20.00 21.09
CA VAL A 210 1.22 19.66 20.22
C VAL A 210 0.93 18.38 19.41
N ILE A 211 0.37 17.34 20.03
CA ILE A 211 0.03 16.08 19.32
C ILE A 211 -1.06 16.33 18.28
N ARG A 212 -2.09 17.10 18.65
CA ARG A 212 -3.19 17.42 17.75
C ARG A 212 -2.71 18.24 16.55
N GLU A 213 -1.90 19.26 16.78
CA GLU A 213 -1.34 20.10 15.71
C GLU A 213 -0.44 19.28 14.77
N THR A 214 0.45 18.45 15.34
CA THR A 214 1.31 17.55 14.55
C THR A 214 0.49 16.59 13.67
N LEU A 215 -0.58 16.01 14.21
CA LEU A 215 -1.47 15.13 13.44
C LEU A 215 -2.17 15.89 12.31
N VAL A 216 -2.60 17.13 12.55
CA VAL A 216 -3.23 17.98 11.52
C VAL A 216 -2.20 18.29 10.42
N TYR A 217 -0.97 18.69 10.77
CA TYR A 217 0.07 18.95 9.77
C TYR A 217 0.40 17.72 8.92
N ILE A 218 0.53 16.54 9.54
CA ILE A 218 0.77 15.29 8.83
C ILE A 218 -0.43 14.97 7.92
N ALA A 219 -1.66 15.13 8.40
CA ALA A 219 -2.86 14.85 7.60
C ALA A 219 -2.95 15.78 6.39
N VAL A 220 -2.69 17.08 6.56
CA VAL A 220 -2.69 18.06 5.45
C VAL A 220 -1.59 17.75 4.45
N ALA A 221 -0.36 17.44 4.90
CA ALA A 221 0.74 17.10 4.02
C ALA A 221 0.43 15.84 3.19
N GLN A 222 -0.09 14.79 3.82
CA GLN A 222 -0.50 13.57 3.12
C GLN A 222 -1.66 13.80 2.16
N MET A 223 -2.62 14.65 2.52
CA MET A 223 -3.73 15.01 1.63
C MET A 223 -3.21 15.68 0.35
N VAL A 224 -2.27 16.64 0.46
CA VAL A 224 -1.67 17.30 -0.71
C VAL A 224 -0.96 16.29 -1.62
N ILE A 225 -0.15 15.38 -1.04
CA ILE A 225 0.57 14.35 -1.81
C ILE A 225 -0.42 13.42 -2.54
N LEU A 226 -1.47 12.98 -1.85
CA LEU A 226 -2.45 12.05 -2.41
C LEU A 226 -3.35 12.69 -3.48
N LEU A 227 -3.63 14.00 -3.40
CA LEU A 227 -4.41 14.72 -4.40
C LEU A 227 -3.67 14.82 -5.75
N ILE A 228 -2.34 14.89 -5.73
CA ILE A 228 -1.54 15.03 -6.95
C ILE A 228 -1.53 13.72 -7.76
N GLN A 229 -1.56 12.55 -7.10
CA GLN A 229 -1.42 11.25 -7.76
C GLN A 229 -2.45 10.98 -8.88
N PRO A 230 -3.77 11.08 -8.65
CA PRO A 230 -4.76 10.83 -9.70
C PRO A 230 -4.76 11.90 -10.80
N ILE A 231 -4.37 13.13 -10.46
CA ILE A 231 -4.32 14.25 -11.42
C ILE A 231 -3.13 14.06 -12.38
N LEU A 232 -1.97 13.66 -11.86
CA LEU A 232 -0.76 13.49 -12.66
C LEU A 232 -0.95 12.43 -13.75
N SER A 233 -1.63 11.31 -13.47
CA SER A 233 -1.87 10.27 -14.46
C SER A 233 -2.77 10.73 -15.60
N LEU A 234 -3.80 11.52 -15.30
CA LEU A 234 -4.68 12.11 -16.30
C LEU A 234 -3.96 13.17 -17.12
N TYR A 235 -3.13 13.99 -16.49
CA TYR A 235 -2.35 15.03 -17.17
C TYR A 235 -1.32 14.45 -18.14
N VAL A 236 -0.62 13.37 -17.75
CA VAL A 236 0.30 12.65 -18.65
C VAL A 236 -0.45 12.05 -19.83
N ALA A 237 -1.64 11.51 -19.61
CA ALA A 237 -2.49 11.00 -20.69
C ALA A 237 -2.92 12.09 -21.68
N GLU A 238 -3.25 13.29 -21.21
CA GLU A 238 -3.62 14.44 -22.03
C GLU A 238 -2.44 14.98 -22.86
N LEU A 239 -1.24 15.06 -22.26
CA LEU A 239 -0.03 15.53 -22.95
C LEU A 239 0.49 14.58 -24.03
N SER A 240 0.27 13.29 -23.91
CA SER A 240 0.82 12.28 -24.82
C SER A 240 0.07 12.17 -26.15
N HIS A 241 -0.97 12.96 -26.40
CA HIS A 241 -1.73 13.05 -27.67
C HIS A 241 -2.07 11.70 -28.34
N GLY A 242 -2.20 10.62 -27.56
CA GLY A 242 -2.58 9.30 -28.09
C GLY A 242 -1.42 8.41 -28.55
N ASP A 243 -0.18 8.73 -28.25
CA ASP A 243 0.96 7.86 -28.51
C ASP A 243 0.83 6.54 -27.73
N GLY A 244 1.08 5.40 -28.41
CA GLY A 244 0.86 4.05 -27.85
C GLY A 244 1.67 3.68 -26.60
N ASN A 245 2.55 4.56 -26.12
CA ASN A 245 3.42 4.36 -24.94
C ASN A 245 2.96 5.11 -23.67
N ILE A 246 1.71 5.60 -23.64
CA ILE A 246 1.19 6.42 -22.52
C ILE A 246 1.38 5.73 -21.16
N MET A 247 1.13 4.42 -21.08
CA MET A 247 1.24 3.66 -19.84
C MET A 247 2.67 3.60 -19.32
N PHE A 248 3.63 3.38 -20.23
CA PHE A 248 5.04 3.38 -19.88
C PHE A 248 5.52 4.77 -19.47
N LEU A 249 5.16 5.81 -20.23
CA LEU A 249 5.50 7.20 -19.90
C LEU A 249 4.94 7.65 -18.56
N SER A 250 3.69 7.28 -18.27
CA SER A 250 3.08 7.52 -16.95
C SER A 250 3.86 6.81 -15.84
N GLY A 251 4.24 5.54 -16.06
CA GLY A 251 5.07 4.78 -15.12
C GLY A 251 6.42 5.45 -14.85
N VAL A 252 7.10 5.93 -15.90
CA VAL A 252 8.37 6.68 -15.77
C VAL A 252 8.18 7.98 -14.98
N ALA A 253 7.15 8.77 -15.29
CA ALA A 253 6.87 10.02 -14.60
C ALA A 253 6.67 9.81 -13.08
N PHE A 254 5.86 8.82 -12.70
CA PHE A 254 5.65 8.47 -11.28
C PHE A 254 6.93 7.97 -10.59
N SER A 255 7.74 7.18 -11.30
CA SER A 255 9.01 6.69 -10.76
C SER A 255 10.02 7.80 -10.54
N LEU A 256 10.07 8.81 -11.42
CA LEU A 256 10.91 9.99 -11.22
C LEU A 256 10.52 10.78 -9.97
N VAL A 257 9.21 10.93 -9.70
CA VAL A 257 8.73 11.53 -8.46
C VAL A 257 9.20 10.73 -7.24
N GLY A 258 9.13 9.39 -7.31
CA GLY A 258 9.63 8.52 -6.25
C GLY A 258 11.15 8.64 -6.02
N VAL A 259 11.94 8.71 -7.10
CA VAL A 259 13.39 8.93 -7.01
C VAL A 259 13.70 10.29 -6.39
N ALA A 260 13.05 11.35 -6.82
CA ALA A 260 13.22 12.68 -6.24
C ALA A 260 12.90 12.70 -4.74
N SER A 261 11.81 12.04 -4.34
CA SER A 261 11.44 11.89 -2.92
C SER A 261 12.50 11.12 -2.13
N ALA A 262 13.10 10.08 -2.72
CA ALA A 262 14.15 9.29 -2.05
C ALA A 262 15.47 10.07 -1.88
N ILE A 263 15.77 11.01 -2.79
CA ILE A 263 16.98 11.86 -2.69
C ILE A 263 16.80 12.95 -1.62
N THR A 264 15.55 13.42 -1.41
CA THR A 264 15.25 14.52 -0.47
C THR A 264 14.92 14.04 0.95
N ALA A 265 14.73 12.75 1.17
CA ALA A 265 14.45 12.12 2.47
C ALA A 265 15.73 11.75 3.21
#